data_84d2a22c219b565c01ec0c07878c0def
#
_entry.id   84d2a22c219b565c01ec0c07878c0def
#
_cell.length_a   1.000
_cell.length_b   1.000
_cell.length_c   1.000
_cell.angle_alpha   90.00
_cell.angle_beta   90.00
_cell.angle_gamma   90.00
#
_symmetry.space_group_name_H-M   'P 1'
#
loop_
_entity.id
_entity.type
_entity.pdbx_description
1 polymer ?
#
loop_
_entity_poly.entity_id
_entity_poly.type
_entity_poly.pdbx_seq_one_letter_code
_entity_poly.pdbx_strand_id
1 'polypeptide(L)'
;MRRTKRCNMLERIGLPIAFVVLWSSAFVAAKSGVAYATPFAFLAVRFAIVAAIFAAVSVIVAVWRHQRKMARSASPSITRRALSGTIGVGLLLHGFYLGCSFYAMANGLGAALTALIVSTQPLLTTALAITLFGEKPRAVQWLGIAIGFIGVVVVLSPSLDSAMPTLPLLSSLTALLAITGGTLLQKKIGHQIGLLHSNAIQATAATLFFVLLIHTIEVPHIDWTAGFIAALAWQVLVVSTGAYIILMILIKRDSVAATTSLLFLVPPTTALIANIWLAEPLTPVT
;
A
#
# COMPACT_ATOMS: atom_id res chain seq x y z
N MET A 1 -33.18 -22.07 1.83
CA MET A 1 -32.04 -22.94 2.21
C MET A 1 -30.73 -22.15 2.11
N ARG A 2 -30.25 -21.60 3.23
CA ARG A 2 -28.96 -20.86 3.30
C ARG A 2 -27.83 -21.90 3.32
N ARG A 3 -27.11 -22.04 2.21
CA ARG A 3 -25.80 -22.74 2.20
C ARG A 3 -24.82 -21.89 3.00
N THR A 4 -24.64 -22.20 4.28
CA THR A 4 -23.46 -21.80 5.05
C THR A 4 -22.25 -22.45 4.40
N LYS A 5 -21.56 -21.72 3.51
CA LYS A 5 -20.23 -22.12 3.04
C LYS A 5 -19.36 -22.29 4.29
N ARG A 6 -19.00 -23.53 4.63
CA ARG A 6 -17.91 -23.81 5.56
C ARG A 6 -16.67 -23.18 4.92
N CYS A 7 -16.30 -22.00 5.39
CA CYS A 7 -15.05 -21.37 5.03
C CYS A 7 -13.95 -22.32 5.55
N ASN A 8 -13.18 -22.92 4.64
CA ASN A 8 -12.13 -23.85 5.00
C ASN A 8 -11.15 -23.13 5.95
N MET A 9 -10.67 -23.82 6.98
CA MET A 9 -9.71 -23.30 7.95
C MET A 9 -8.48 -22.71 7.26
N LEU A 10 -8.05 -23.27 6.13
CA LEU A 10 -7.02 -22.75 5.23
C LEU A 10 -7.34 -21.34 4.69
N GLU A 11 -8.58 -21.06 4.32
CA GLU A 11 -8.96 -19.71 3.85
C GLU A 11 -9.02 -18.70 4.98
N ARG A 12 -9.37 -19.11 6.20
CA ARG A 12 -9.47 -18.24 7.37
C ARG A 12 -8.10 -17.79 7.90
N ILE A 13 -7.10 -18.64 7.83
CA ILE A 13 -5.76 -18.38 8.36
C ILE A 13 -4.79 -18.08 7.24
N GLY A 14 -4.88 -18.77 6.10
CA GLY A 14 -3.94 -18.66 5.01
C GLY A 14 -3.98 -17.30 4.30
N LEU A 15 -5.17 -16.73 4.05
CA LEU A 15 -5.27 -15.41 3.41
C LEU A 15 -4.68 -14.26 4.26
N PRO A 16 -4.97 -14.14 5.57
CA PRO A 16 -4.31 -13.16 6.42
C PRO A 16 -2.78 -13.31 6.45
N ILE A 17 -2.27 -14.53 6.59
CA ILE A 17 -0.83 -14.78 6.59
C ILE A 17 -0.22 -14.40 5.24
N ALA A 18 -0.81 -14.86 4.13
CA ALA A 18 -0.35 -14.50 2.80
C ALA A 18 -0.36 -12.99 2.58
N PHE A 19 -1.39 -12.28 3.05
CA PHE A 19 -1.45 -10.82 3.00
C PHE A 19 -0.28 -10.19 3.74
N VAL A 20 -0.03 -10.58 4.99
CA VAL A 20 1.06 -10.03 5.80
C VAL A 20 2.41 -10.27 5.14
N VAL A 21 2.70 -11.50 4.69
CA VAL A 21 3.97 -11.84 4.04
C VAL A 21 4.17 -11.06 2.73
N LEU A 22 3.17 -11.04 1.86
CA LEU A 22 3.27 -10.35 0.57
C LEU A 22 3.35 -8.83 0.76
N TRP A 23 2.60 -8.28 1.71
CA TRP A 23 2.65 -6.84 2.00
C TRP A 23 4.00 -6.44 2.62
N SER A 24 4.54 -7.25 3.54
CA SER A 24 5.84 -7.03 4.14
C SER A 24 6.98 -7.11 3.12
N SER A 25 6.91 -8.08 2.19
CA SER A 25 7.89 -8.21 1.11
C SER A 25 7.93 -6.99 0.18
N ALA A 26 6.87 -6.17 0.14
CA ALA A 26 6.85 -4.94 -0.63
C ALA A 26 7.92 -3.94 -0.20
N PHE A 27 8.16 -3.80 1.12
CA PHE A 27 9.20 -2.89 1.63
C PHE A 27 10.60 -3.37 1.28
N VAL A 28 10.83 -4.68 1.36
CA VAL A 28 12.11 -5.28 1.01
C VAL A 28 12.38 -5.17 -0.49
N ALA A 29 11.39 -5.48 -1.33
CA ALA A 29 11.51 -5.33 -2.77
C ALA A 29 11.68 -3.85 -3.19
N ALA A 30 11.04 -2.90 -2.46
CA ALA A 30 11.24 -1.47 -2.67
C ALA A 30 12.69 -1.08 -2.36
N LYS A 31 13.22 -1.49 -1.20
CA LYS A 31 14.61 -1.23 -0.81
C LYS A 31 15.61 -1.83 -1.81
N SER A 32 15.36 -3.07 -2.29
CA SER A 32 16.16 -3.67 -3.35
C SER A 32 16.09 -2.87 -4.66
N GLY A 33 14.90 -2.38 -5.01
CA GLY A 33 14.68 -1.66 -6.26
C GLY A 33 15.38 -0.30 -6.32
N VAL A 34 15.39 0.45 -5.21
CA VAL A 34 16.06 1.77 -5.14
C VAL A 34 17.60 1.67 -5.14
N ALA A 35 18.16 0.46 -5.05
CA ALA A 35 19.60 0.24 -5.29
C ALA A 35 19.98 0.34 -6.78
N TYR A 36 19.02 0.18 -7.69
CA TYR A 36 19.23 0.16 -9.15
C TYR A 36 18.55 1.32 -9.87
N ALA A 37 17.68 2.05 -9.21
CA ALA A 37 16.94 3.13 -9.84
C ALA A 37 16.64 4.23 -8.83
N THR A 38 16.55 5.45 -9.32
CA THR A 38 16.05 6.55 -8.52
C THR A 38 14.58 6.30 -8.13
N PRO A 39 14.14 6.71 -6.93
CA PRO A 39 12.86 6.32 -6.37
C PRO A 39 11.65 6.66 -7.24
N PHE A 40 11.63 7.87 -7.83
CA PHE A 40 10.48 8.29 -8.63
C PHE A 40 10.50 7.66 -10.03
N ALA A 41 11.67 7.42 -10.62
CA ALA A 41 11.79 6.68 -11.86
C ALA A 41 11.30 5.23 -11.71
N PHE A 42 11.68 4.54 -10.62
CA PHE A 42 11.15 3.21 -10.31
C PHE A 42 9.62 3.21 -10.22
N LEU A 43 9.06 4.16 -9.47
CA LEU A 43 7.61 4.23 -9.24
C LEU A 43 6.85 4.63 -10.51
N ALA A 44 7.40 5.52 -11.36
CA ALA A 44 6.80 5.86 -12.64
C ALA A 44 6.67 4.63 -13.55
N VAL A 45 7.74 3.85 -13.71
CA VAL A 45 7.70 2.60 -14.50
C VAL A 45 6.74 1.59 -13.90
N ARG A 46 6.80 1.38 -12.57
CA ARG A 46 5.88 0.48 -11.87
C ARG A 46 4.43 0.83 -12.14
N PHE A 47 4.02 2.08 -11.91
CA PHE A 47 2.62 2.47 -12.06
C PHE A 47 2.18 2.59 -13.51
N ALA A 48 3.05 2.88 -14.46
CA ALA A 48 2.77 2.79 -15.88
C ALA A 48 2.39 1.36 -16.29
N ILE A 49 3.16 0.36 -15.83
CA ILE A 49 2.86 -1.05 -16.09
C ILE A 49 1.56 -1.46 -15.40
N VAL A 50 1.34 -1.08 -14.13
CA VAL A 50 0.11 -1.37 -13.40
C VAL A 50 -1.11 -0.75 -14.09
N ALA A 51 -1.02 0.51 -14.54
CA ALA A 51 -2.10 1.18 -15.28
C ALA A 51 -2.41 0.44 -16.59
N ALA A 52 -1.39 0.05 -17.34
CA ALA A 52 -1.54 -0.73 -18.57
C ALA A 52 -2.22 -2.08 -18.31
N ILE A 53 -1.82 -2.81 -17.26
CA ILE A 53 -2.44 -4.09 -16.86
C ILE A 53 -3.93 -3.89 -16.55
N PHE A 54 -4.29 -2.94 -15.69
CA PHE A 54 -5.69 -2.70 -15.34
C PHE A 54 -6.52 -2.17 -16.51
N ALA A 55 -5.95 -1.37 -17.39
CA ALA A 55 -6.59 -0.95 -18.63
C ALA A 55 -6.86 -2.14 -19.55
N ALA A 56 -5.85 -2.98 -19.79
CA ALA A 56 -5.97 -4.18 -20.63
C ALA A 56 -7.03 -5.15 -20.07
N VAL A 57 -7.00 -5.44 -18.76
CA VAL A 57 -8.01 -6.29 -18.10
C VAL A 57 -9.41 -5.69 -18.24
N SER A 58 -9.56 -4.37 -18.11
CA SER A 58 -10.84 -3.68 -18.28
C SER A 58 -11.39 -3.86 -19.70
N VAL A 59 -10.54 -3.74 -20.72
CA VAL A 59 -10.91 -3.96 -22.14
C VAL A 59 -11.29 -5.41 -22.37
N ILE A 60 -10.48 -6.36 -21.90
CA ILE A 60 -10.75 -7.81 -22.05
C ILE A 60 -12.10 -8.17 -21.42
N VAL A 61 -12.36 -7.70 -20.20
CA VAL A 61 -13.65 -7.94 -19.52
C VAL A 61 -14.82 -7.31 -20.29
N ALA A 62 -14.63 -6.11 -20.83
CA ALA A 62 -15.67 -5.44 -21.63
C ALA A 62 -15.99 -6.23 -22.92
N VAL A 63 -14.97 -6.67 -23.67
CA VAL A 63 -15.11 -7.49 -24.88
C VAL A 63 -15.78 -8.82 -24.56
N TRP A 64 -15.33 -9.52 -23.54
CA TRP A 64 -15.90 -10.80 -23.13
C TRP A 64 -17.39 -10.69 -22.74
N ARG A 65 -17.77 -9.64 -21.99
CA ARG A 65 -19.17 -9.37 -21.65
C ARG A 65 -20.01 -9.08 -22.88
N HIS A 66 -19.46 -8.31 -23.84
CA HIS A 66 -20.13 -8.01 -25.10
C HIS A 66 -20.40 -9.27 -25.92
N GLN A 67 -19.40 -10.13 -26.08
CA GLN A 67 -19.52 -11.40 -26.81
C GLN A 67 -20.55 -12.34 -26.18
N ARG A 68 -20.65 -12.38 -24.86
CA ARG A 68 -21.62 -13.22 -24.15
C ARG A 68 -23.02 -12.62 -24.04
N LYS A 69 -23.28 -11.51 -24.72
CA LYS A 69 -24.57 -10.78 -24.66
C LYS A 69 -25.08 -10.57 -23.21
N MET A 70 -24.15 -10.52 -22.25
CA MET A 70 -24.51 -10.24 -20.87
C MET A 70 -25.08 -8.81 -20.79
N ALA A 71 -26.24 -8.69 -20.12
CA ALA A 71 -26.85 -7.37 -19.93
C ALA A 71 -25.78 -6.40 -19.44
N ARG A 72 -25.66 -5.26 -20.12
CA ARG A 72 -24.83 -4.15 -19.63
C ARG A 72 -25.35 -3.80 -18.24
N SER A 73 -24.67 -4.28 -17.20
CA SER A 73 -24.83 -3.67 -15.89
C SER A 73 -24.61 -2.19 -16.13
N ALA A 74 -25.65 -1.37 -15.92
CA ALA A 74 -25.57 0.04 -16.09
C ALA A 74 -24.40 0.53 -15.23
N SER A 75 -23.23 0.73 -15.85
CA SER A 75 -22.12 1.37 -15.14
C SER A 75 -22.61 2.77 -14.83
N PRO A 76 -22.79 3.14 -13.57
CA PRO A 76 -23.21 4.49 -13.23
C PRO A 76 -22.26 5.46 -13.94
N SER A 77 -22.81 6.50 -14.52
CA SER A 77 -22.00 7.54 -15.16
C SER A 77 -20.98 8.07 -14.13
N ILE A 78 -19.71 8.01 -14.48
CA ILE A 78 -18.64 8.49 -13.59
C ILE A 78 -18.83 9.99 -13.40
N THR A 79 -19.27 10.39 -12.22
CA THR A 79 -19.44 11.81 -11.89
C THR A 79 -18.07 12.48 -11.73
N ARG A 80 -17.99 13.79 -11.99
CA ARG A 80 -16.76 14.57 -11.76
C ARG A 80 -16.23 14.41 -10.35
N ARG A 81 -17.13 14.36 -9.35
CA ARG A 81 -16.77 14.15 -7.94
C ARG A 81 -16.16 12.76 -7.69
N ALA A 82 -16.71 11.70 -8.29
CA ALA A 82 -16.16 10.35 -8.17
C ALA A 82 -14.79 10.27 -8.84
N LEU A 83 -14.62 10.88 -10.01
CA LEU A 83 -13.35 10.91 -10.73
C LEU A 83 -12.27 11.67 -9.94
N SER A 84 -12.55 12.92 -9.54
CA SER A 84 -11.58 13.72 -8.78
C SER A 84 -11.22 13.09 -7.44
N GLY A 85 -12.20 12.51 -6.75
CA GLY A 85 -11.93 11.75 -5.53
C GLY A 85 -11.04 10.53 -5.77
N THR A 86 -11.28 9.75 -6.83
CA THR A 86 -10.46 8.58 -7.19
C THR A 86 -9.02 8.99 -7.58
N ILE A 87 -8.86 10.09 -8.32
CA ILE A 87 -7.55 10.69 -8.59
C ILE A 87 -6.86 11.08 -7.27
N GLY A 88 -7.57 11.76 -6.36
CA GLY A 88 -7.05 12.15 -5.05
C GLY A 88 -6.59 10.95 -4.22
N VAL A 89 -7.34 9.84 -4.24
CA VAL A 89 -6.90 8.58 -3.60
C VAL A 89 -5.61 8.06 -4.25
N GLY A 90 -5.54 8.03 -5.59
CA GLY A 90 -4.35 7.61 -6.32
C GLY A 90 -3.11 8.43 -5.95
N LEU A 91 -3.27 9.75 -5.88
CA LEU A 91 -2.19 10.65 -5.47
C LEU A 91 -1.76 10.42 -4.02
N LEU A 92 -2.70 10.22 -3.09
CA LEU A 92 -2.37 9.99 -1.69
C LEU A 92 -1.80 8.59 -1.44
N LEU A 93 -2.47 7.51 -1.92
CA LEU A 93 -2.05 6.13 -1.63
C LEU A 93 -0.89 5.64 -2.50
N HIS A 94 -0.76 6.13 -3.71
CA HIS A 94 0.28 5.67 -4.63
C HIS A 94 1.32 6.74 -4.90
N GLY A 95 0.94 8.00 -5.03
CA GLY A 95 1.85 9.12 -5.23
C GLY A 95 2.64 9.44 -3.96
N PHE A 96 2.03 10.16 -3.03
CA PHE A 96 2.73 10.64 -1.84
C PHE A 96 3.18 9.53 -0.90
N TYR A 97 2.31 8.57 -0.55
CA TYR A 97 2.69 7.50 0.36
C TYR A 97 3.88 6.69 -0.16
N LEU A 98 3.80 6.17 -1.38
CA LEU A 98 4.90 5.35 -1.92
C LEU A 98 6.10 6.21 -2.31
N GLY A 99 5.88 7.40 -2.89
CA GLY A 99 6.95 8.32 -3.22
C GLY A 99 7.81 8.68 -2.01
N CYS A 100 7.18 9.08 -0.92
CA CYS A 100 7.87 9.41 0.32
C CYS A 100 8.52 8.18 0.98
N SER A 101 7.87 7.00 0.93
CA SER A 101 8.46 5.76 1.47
C SER A 101 9.70 5.32 0.68
N PHE A 102 9.63 5.35 -0.65
CA PHE A 102 10.77 5.00 -1.50
C PHE A 102 11.92 6.01 -1.37
N TYR A 103 11.60 7.30 -1.31
CA TYR A 103 12.58 8.34 -1.05
C TYR A 103 13.29 8.13 0.29
N ALA A 104 12.55 7.83 1.35
CA ALA A 104 13.11 7.55 2.67
C ALA A 104 14.09 6.37 2.62
N MET A 105 13.69 5.27 1.97
CA MET A 105 14.55 4.08 1.82
C MET A 105 15.77 4.32 0.94
N ALA A 106 15.64 5.09 -0.14
CA ALA A 106 16.76 5.45 -1.01
C ALA A 106 17.80 6.34 -0.30
N ASN A 107 17.36 7.15 0.68
CA ASN A 107 18.21 8.06 1.43
C ASN A 107 18.60 7.53 2.83
N GLY A 108 18.64 6.22 3.00
CA GLY A 108 19.27 5.57 4.15
C GLY A 108 18.33 5.04 5.23
N LEU A 109 17.02 5.25 5.14
CA LEU A 109 16.09 4.62 6.08
C LEU A 109 15.96 3.12 5.77
N GLY A 110 16.04 2.25 6.78
CA GLY A 110 15.83 0.81 6.63
C GLY A 110 14.40 0.46 6.20
N ALA A 111 14.26 -0.67 5.51
CA ALA A 111 12.95 -1.16 5.08
C ALA A 111 12.02 -1.47 6.28
N ALA A 112 12.57 -2.07 7.33
CA ALA A 112 11.84 -2.41 8.55
C ALA A 112 11.35 -1.16 9.28
N LEU A 113 12.19 -0.13 9.42
CA LEU A 113 11.83 1.13 10.09
C LEU A 113 10.78 1.90 9.28
N THR A 114 10.90 1.95 7.95
CA THR A 114 9.87 2.55 7.08
C THR A 114 8.53 1.82 7.25
N ALA A 115 8.55 0.48 7.25
CA ALA A 115 7.37 -0.34 7.49
C ALA A 115 6.75 -0.09 8.87
N LEU A 116 7.59 0.06 9.90
CA LEU A 116 7.14 0.34 11.27
C LEU A 116 6.39 1.67 11.35
N ILE A 117 6.99 2.76 10.84
CA ILE A 117 6.36 4.09 10.83
C ILE A 117 5.00 4.04 10.12
N VAL A 118 4.96 3.45 8.93
CA VAL A 118 3.72 3.34 8.14
C VAL A 118 2.69 2.44 8.82
N SER A 119 3.11 1.40 9.55
CA SER A 119 2.22 0.49 10.27
C SER A 119 1.52 1.14 11.47
N THR A 120 1.86 2.37 11.84
CA THR A 120 1.08 3.18 12.79
C THR A 120 -0.20 3.76 12.17
N GLN A 121 -0.38 3.64 10.85
CA GLN A 121 -1.55 4.12 10.11
C GLN A 121 -2.89 3.77 10.76
N PRO A 122 -3.16 2.53 11.25
CA PRO A 122 -4.44 2.21 11.87
C PRO A 122 -4.76 3.07 13.09
N LEU A 123 -3.73 3.51 13.84
CA LEU A 123 -3.88 4.40 14.99
C LEU A 123 -4.45 5.75 14.55
N LEU A 124 -3.77 6.39 13.59
CA LEU A 124 -4.20 7.69 13.04
C LEU A 124 -5.55 7.58 12.32
N THR A 125 -5.74 6.51 11.54
CA THR A 125 -7.00 6.28 10.83
C THR A 125 -8.17 6.15 11.82
N THR A 126 -8.00 5.40 12.92
CA THR A 126 -9.03 5.25 13.94
C THR A 126 -9.30 6.57 14.65
N ALA A 127 -8.26 7.29 15.08
CA ALA A 127 -8.42 8.59 15.74
C ALA A 127 -9.17 9.60 14.85
N LEU A 128 -8.80 9.68 13.57
CA LEU A 128 -9.47 10.57 12.62
C LEU A 128 -10.86 10.07 12.21
N ALA A 129 -11.12 8.77 12.20
CA ALA A 129 -12.45 8.23 11.91
C ALA A 129 -13.48 8.57 12.99
N ILE A 130 -13.05 8.69 14.24
CA ILE A 130 -13.91 9.16 15.34
C ILE A 130 -14.40 10.58 15.05
N THR A 131 -13.48 11.48 14.71
CA THR A 131 -13.78 12.90 14.50
C THR A 131 -14.50 13.15 13.19
N LEU A 132 -14.11 12.46 12.10
CA LEU A 132 -14.63 12.71 10.76
C LEU A 132 -15.92 11.94 10.46
N PHE A 133 -16.11 10.77 11.04
CA PHE A 133 -17.24 9.88 10.75
C PHE A 133 -18.11 9.55 11.97
N GLY A 134 -17.76 10.07 13.16
CA GLY A 134 -18.48 9.79 14.41
C GLY A 134 -18.36 8.32 14.83
N GLU A 135 -17.33 7.61 14.42
CA GLU A 135 -17.14 6.20 14.79
C GLU A 135 -16.89 6.07 16.29
N LYS A 136 -17.41 5.01 16.87
CA LYS A 136 -17.22 4.70 18.30
C LYS A 136 -16.39 3.41 18.40
N PRO A 137 -15.05 3.50 18.49
CA PRO A 137 -14.21 2.33 18.62
C PRO A 137 -14.53 1.58 19.92
N ARG A 138 -14.48 0.24 19.86
CA ARG A 138 -14.64 -0.62 21.03
C ARG A 138 -13.39 -0.52 21.92
N ALA A 139 -13.55 -0.81 23.23
CA ALA A 139 -12.44 -0.83 24.18
C ALA A 139 -11.25 -1.71 23.71
N VAL A 140 -11.53 -2.86 23.08
CA VAL A 140 -10.53 -3.73 22.51
C VAL A 140 -9.71 -3.05 21.39
N GLN A 141 -10.32 -2.15 20.61
CA GLN A 141 -9.61 -1.38 19.58
C GLN A 141 -8.66 -0.36 20.22
N TRP A 142 -9.10 0.32 21.30
CA TRP A 142 -8.25 1.23 22.08
C TRP A 142 -7.07 0.49 22.72
N LEU A 143 -7.29 -0.71 23.23
CA LEU A 143 -6.20 -1.54 23.76
C LEU A 143 -5.21 -1.92 22.65
N GLY A 144 -5.68 -2.34 21.49
CA GLY A 144 -4.82 -2.61 20.32
C GLY A 144 -4.03 -1.39 19.85
N ILE A 145 -4.67 -0.21 19.85
CA ILE A 145 -4.07 1.08 19.58
C ILE A 145 -2.93 1.36 20.57
N ALA A 146 -3.19 1.25 21.87
CA ALA A 146 -2.20 1.51 22.91
C ALA A 146 -1.00 0.55 22.81
N ILE A 147 -1.25 -0.74 22.63
CA ILE A 147 -0.18 -1.75 22.46
C ILE A 147 0.64 -1.46 21.20
N GLY A 148 -0.01 -1.17 20.06
CA GLY A 148 0.66 -0.80 18.81
C GLY A 148 1.52 0.45 18.96
N PHE A 149 1.02 1.49 19.63
CA PHE A 149 1.76 2.71 19.89
C PHE A 149 2.98 2.46 20.79
N ILE A 150 2.81 1.72 21.88
CA ILE A 150 3.93 1.32 22.77
C ILE A 150 4.98 0.55 21.98
N GLY A 151 4.58 -0.40 21.13
CA GLY A 151 5.49 -1.13 20.24
C GLY A 151 6.31 -0.20 19.36
N VAL A 152 5.68 0.79 18.74
CA VAL A 152 6.36 1.81 17.92
C VAL A 152 7.35 2.64 18.73
N VAL A 153 6.95 3.10 19.93
CA VAL A 153 7.82 3.88 20.82
C VAL A 153 9.03 3.06 21.24
N VAL A 154 8.83 1.81 21.64
CA VAL A 154 9.92 0.89 22.05
C VAL A 154 10.90 0.67 20.91
N VAL A 155 10.43 0.49 19.67
CA VAL A 155 11.30 0.25 18.51
C VAL A 155 11.99 1.54 18.04
N LEU A 156 11.37 2.70 18.17
CA LEU A 156 11.98 3.98 17.79
C LEU A 156 12.94 4.52 18.86
N SER A 157 12.78 4.14 20.13
CA SER A 157 13.55 4.72 21.25
C SER A 157 15.08 4.60 21.12
N PRO A 158 15.68 3.46 20.69
CA PRO A 158 17.13 3.39 20.49
C PRO A 158 17.62 4.19 19.29
N SER A 159 16.74 4.46 18.34
CA SER A 159 17.07 5.22 17.14
C SER A 159 17.10 6.73 17.40
N LEU A 160 16.50 7.20 18.51
CA LEU A 160 16.55 8.59 18.90
C LEU A 160 17.97 9.03 19.37
N ASP A 161 18.78 8.08 19.81
CA ASP A 161 20.16 8.30 20.25
C ASP A 161 21.17 8.23 19.08
N SER A 162 20.79 7.69 17.95
CA SER A 162 21.59 7.66 16.72
C SER A 162 21.20 8.81 15.81
N ALA A 163 22.19 9.41 15.13
CA ALA A 163 21.95 10.51 14.17
C ALA A 163 21.14 9.97 12.96
N MET A 164 19.83 9.82 13.12
CA MET A 164 18.95 9.49 12.01
C MET A 164 18.93 10.63 10.99
N PRO A 165 18.98 10.31 9.69
CA PRO A 165 18.82 11.32 8.67
C PRO A 165 17.43 11.94 8.77
N THR A 166 17.36 13.20 9.15
CA THR A 166 16.11 13.92 9.45
C THR A 166 15.14 13.94 8.27
N LEU A 167 15.66 14.18 7.06
CA LEU A 167 14.82 14.27 5.86
C LEU A 167 14.15 12.96 5.47
N PRO A 168 14.82 11.80 5.44
CA PRO A 168 14.20 10.49 5.27
C PRO A 168 13.14 10.17 6.33
N LEU A 169 13.38 10.52 7.58
CA LEU A 169 12.40 10.34 8.66
C LEU A 169 11.14 11.17 8.43
N LEU A 170 11.30 12.48 8.13
CA LEU A 170 10.17 13.36 7.80
C LEU A 170 9.42 12.86 6.56
N SER A 171 10.12 12.34 5.57
CA SER A 171 9.51 11.74 4.38
C SER A 171 8.65 10.53 4.77
N SER A 172 9.15 9.63 5.63
CA SER A 172 8.38 8.47 6.10
C SER A 172 7.15 8.87 6.93
N LEU A 173 7.24 9.93 7.74
CA LEU A 173 6.08 10.50 8.44
C LEU A 173 5.06 11.12 7.48
N THR A 174 5.53 11.77 6.42
CA THR A 174 4.65 12.27 5.35
C THR A 174 3.95 11.11 4.62
N ALA A 175 4.65 10.01 4.38
CA ALA A 175 4.07 8.79 3.84
C ALA A 175 2.93 8.25 4.73
N LEU A 176 3.13 8.23 6.05
CA LEU A 176 2.11 7.84 7.03
C LEU A 176 0.86 8.74 6.97
N LEU A 177 1.03 10.05 6.88
CA LEU A 177 -0.09 10.98 6.74
C LEU A 177 -0.82 10.78 5.41
N ALA A 178 -0.08 10.55 4.34
CA ALA A 178 -0.63 10.33 3.00
C ALA A 178 -1.45 9.03 2.93
N ILE A 179 -0.93 7.90 3.46
CA ILE A 179 -1.67 6.64 3.47
C ILE A 179 -2.90 6.73 4.37
N THR A 180 -2.82 7.44 5.48
CA THR A 180 -3.97 7.68 6.37
C THR A 180 -5.05 8.49 5.66
N GLY A 181 -4.70 9.64 5.10
CA GLY A 181 -5.62 10.50 4.37
C GLY A 181 -6.23 9.80 3.14
N GLY A 182 -5.41 9.08 2.39
CA GLY A 182 -5.84 8.29 1.24
C GLY A 182 -6.83 7.20 1.61
N THR A 183 -6.61 6.49 2.72
CA THR A 183 -7.52 5.45 3.21
C THR A 183 -8.87 6.03 3.65
N LEU A 184 -8.87 7.17 4.36
CA LEU A 184 -10.10 7.86 4.75
C LEU A 184 -10.87 8.39 3.53
N LEU A 185 -10.17 8.95 2.54
CA LEU A 185 -10.77 9.38 1.29
C LEU A 185 -11.33 8.19 0.50
N GLN A 186 -10.57 7.09 0.38
CA GLN A 186 -11.04 5.85 -0.25
C GLN A 186 -12.30 5.31 0.42
N LYS A 187 -12.36 5.34 1.75
CA LYS A 187 -13.57 4.96 2.49
C LYS A 187 -14.78 5.80 2.11
N LYS A 188 -14.59 7.11 1.93
CA LYS A 188 -15.66 8.06 1.59
C LYS A 188 -16.19 7.88 0.17
N ILE A 189 -15.32 7.50 -0.79
CA ILE A 189 -15.67 7.49 -2.23
C ILE A 189 -15.61 6.11 -2.88
N GLY A 190 -15.03 5.11 -2.22
CA GLY A 190 -14.57 3.85 -2.82
C GLY A 190 -15.62 2.95 -3.47
N HIS A 191 -16.92 3.27 -3.36
CA HIS A 191 -18.00 2.49 -3.98
C HIS A 191 -18.59 3.13 -5.24
N GLN A 192 -18.12 4.31 -5.63
CA GLN A 192 -18.69 5.09 -6.75
C GLN A 192 -18.16 4.64 -8.12
N ILE A 193 -16.97 4.06 -8.17
CA ILE A 193 -16.34 3.54 -9.40
C ILE A 193 -15.98 2.06 -9.17
N GLY A 194 -16.24 1.23 -10.17
CA GLY A 194 -15.87 -0.19 -10.11
C GLY A 194 -14.37 -0.41 -9.92
N LEU A 195 -14.00 -1.45 -9.18
CA LEU A 195 -12.63 -1.70 -8.70
C LEU A 195 -11.55 -1.62 -9.80
N LEU A 196 -11.79 -2.26 -10.96
CA LEU A 196 -10.83 -2.25 -12.07
C LEU A 196 -10.59 -0.84 -12.62
N HIS A 197 -11.66 -0.08 -12.86
CA HIS A 197 -11.56 1.30 -13.36
C HIS A 197 -10.95 2.23 -12.31
N SER A 198 -11.32 2.06 -11.04
CA SER A 198 -10.73 2.83 -9.94
C SER A 198 -9.22 2.64 -9.86
N ASN A 199 -8.73 1.39 -9.94
CA ASN A 199 -7.30 1.11 -9.93
C ASN A 199 -6.57 1.63 -11.17
N ALA A 200 -7.18 1.52 -12.36
CA ALA A 200 -6.61 2.11 -13.56
C ALA A 200 -6.44 3.63 -13.43
N ILE A 201 -7.46 4.33 -12.93
CA ILE A 201 -7.42 5.78 -12.71
C ILE A 201 -6.37 6.15 -11.66
N GLN A 202 -6.33 5.43 -10.52
CA GLN A 202 -5.36 5.68 -9.45
C GLN A 202 -3.92 5.45 -9.93
N ALA A 203 -3.67 4.35 -10.66
CA ALA A 203 -2.35 4.04 -11.19
C ALA A 203 -1.91 5.07 -12.25
N THR A 204 -2.82 5.50 -13.13
CA THR A 204 -2.55 6.56 -14.12
C THR A 204 -2.22 7.89 -13.43
N ALA A 205 -3.00 8.28 -12.41
CA ALA A 205 -2.71 9.49 -11.64
C ALA A 205 -1.34 9.44 -10.95
N ALA A 206 -0.98 8.29 -10.37
CA ALA A 206 0.34 8.09 -9.78
C ALA A 206 1.46 8.15 -10.83
N THR A 207 1.27 7.53 -11.99
CA THR A 207 2.24 7.62 -13.11
C THR A 207 2.50 9.07 -13.51
N LEU A 208 1.45 9.84 -13.76
CA LEU A 208 1.57 11.24 -14.14
C LEU A 208 2.25 12.08 -13.05
N PHE A 209 1.93 11.80 -11.79
CA PHE A 209 2.57 12.44 -10.64
C PHE A 209 4.07 12.16 -10.60
N PHE A 210 4.50 10.89 -10.75
CA PHE A 210 5.92 10.55 -10.75
C PHE A 210 6.66 11.06 -11.99
N VAL A 211 6.03 11.05 -13.15
CA VAL A 211 6.59 11.68 -14.35
C VAL A 211 6.86 13.17 -14.11
N LEU A 212 5.93 13.88 -13.45
CA LEU A 212 6.15 15.28 -13.07
C LEU A 212 7.34 15.43 -12.12
N LEU A 213 7.45 14.56 -11.08
CA LEU A 213 8.56 14.62 -10.12
C LEU A 213 9.93 14.31 -10.76
N ILE A 214 9.98 13.37 -11.70
CA ILE A 214 11.20 13.07 -12.48
C ILE A 214 11.69 14.31 -13.23
N HIS A 215 10.78 15.09 -13.81
CA HIS A 215 11.16 16.29 -14.56
C HIS A 215 11.47 17.52 -13.70
N THR A 216 11.08 17.53 -12.41
CA THR A 216 11.19 18.71 -11.55
C THR A 216 12.17 18.55 -10.40
N ILE A 217 12.35 17.35 -9.86
CA ILE A 217 13.06 17.11 -8.59
C ILE A 217 14.18 16.08 -8.76
N GLU A 218 14.04 15.11 -9.66
CA GLU A 218 14.92 13.97 -9.75
C GLU A 218 15.56 13.89 -11.15
N VAL A 219 16.86 13.63 -11.20
CA VAL A 219 17.50 13.20 -12.44
C VAL A 219 17.27 11.69 -12.55
N PRO A 220 16.44 11.21 -13.49
CA PRO A 220 16.06 9.81 -13.54
C PRO A 220 17.24 8.93 -13.92
N HIS A 221 17.43 7.88 -13.14
CA HIS A 221 18.42 6.85 -13.42
C HIS A 221 17.80 5.47 -13.21
N ILE A 222 18.02 4.56 -14.14
CA ILE A 222 17.57 3.16 -14.06
C ILE A 222 18.66 2.27 -14.65
N ASP A 223 19.19 1.40 -13.81
CA ASP A 223 20.05 0.29 -14.25
C ASP A 223 19.17 -0.93 -14.54
N TRP A 224 18.98 -1.23 -15.82
CA TRP A 224 18.16 -2.36 -16.28
C TRP A 224 18.85 -3.70 -16.05
N THR A 225 19.22 -3.99 -14.82
CA THR A 225 19.81 -5.25 -14.38
C THR A 225 18.75 -6.30 -14.08
N ALA A 226 19.15 -7.58 -14.01
CA ALA A 226 18.26 -8.65 -13.57
C ALA A 226 17.68 -8.38 -12.16
N GLY A 227 18.46 -7.76 -11.26
CA GLY A 227 18.01 -7.36 -9.92
C GLY A 227 16.90 -6.32 -9.96
N PHE A 228 17.06 -5.27 -10.80
CA PHE A 228 16.00 -4.28 -11.01
C PHE A 228 14.72 -4.90 -11.55
N ILE A 229 14.84 -5.72 -12.62
CA ILE A 229 13.69 -6.38 -13.26
C ILE A 229 12.97 -7.29 -12.26
N ALA A 230 13.69 -8.05 -11.44
CA ALA A 230 13.11 -8.90 -10.41
C ALA A 230 12.36 -8.09 -9.35
N ALA A 231 12.95 -7.00 -8.84
CA ALA A 231 12.31 -6.12 -7.87
C ALA A 231 11.05 -5.45 -8.47
N LEU A 232 11.12 -4.98 -9.70
CA LEU A 232 10.00 -4.36 -10.42
C LEU A 232 8.88 -5.37 -10.66
N ALA A 233 9.20 -6.57 -11.17
CA ALA A 233 8.23 -7.63 -11.40
C ALA A 233 7.53 -8.04 -10.10
N TRP A 234 8.29 -8.17 -9.00
CA TRP A 234 7.71 -8.44 -7.68
C TRP A 234 6.72 -7.35 -7.25
N GLN A 235 7.12 -6.10 -7.37
CA GLN A 235 6.27 -4.95 -7.03
C GLN A 235 5.00 -4.87 -7.88
N VAL A 236 5.07 -5.20 -9.16
CA VAL A 236 3.92 -5.15 -10.07
C VAL A 236 3.01 -6.36 -9.88
N LEU A 237 3.57 -7.58 -9.98
CA LEU A 237 2.76 -8.80 -10.05
C LEU A 237 2.34 -9.28 -8.66
N VAL A 238 3.26 -9.28 -7.71
CA VAL A 238 3.02 -9.84 -6.38
C VAL A 238 2.33 -8.81 -5.48
N VAL A 239 2.86 -7.58 -5.43
CA VAL A 239 2.35 -6.56 -4.51
C VAL A 239 1.13 -5.85 -5.09
N SER A 240 1.27 -5.19 -6.24
CA SER A 240 0.19 -4.36 -6.81
C SER A 240 -1.00 -5.17 -7.30
N THR A 241 -0.78 -6.43 -7.66
CA THR A 241 -1.87 -7.32 -8.12
C THR A 241 -2.23 -8.32 -7.03
N GLY A 242 -1.29 -9.15 -6.57
CA GLY A 242 -1.56 -10.25 -5.64
C GLY A 242 -1.98 -9.80 -4.26
N ALA A 243 -1.13 -9.04 -3.56
CA ALA A 243 -1.42 -8.57 -2.19
C ALA A 243 -2.67 -7.67 -2.16
N TYR A 244 -2.86 -6.84 -3.19
CA TYR A 244 -4.02 -5.98 -3.30
C TYR A 244 -5.33 -6.76 -3.50
N ILE A 245 -5.33 -7.82 -4.32
CA ILE A 245 -6.50 -8.72 -4.47
C ILE A 245 -6.84 -9.37 -3.13
N ILE A 246 -5.83 -9.88 -2.41
CA ILE A 246 -6.04 -10.49 -1.09
C ILE A 246 -6.62 -9.45 -0.12
N LEU A 247 -6.08 -8.23 -0.10
CA LEU A 247 -6.62 -7.13 0.71
C LEU A 247 -8.11 -6.89 0.42
N MET A 248 -8.50 -6.85 -0.85
CA MET A 248 -9.90 -6.66 -1.25
C MET A 248 -10.79 -7.83 -0.83
N ILE A 249 -10.28 -9.07 -0.87
CA ILE A 249 -11.01 -10.26 -0.38
C ILE A 249 -11.20 -10.15 1.13
N LEU A 250 -10.15 -9.79 1.87
CA LEU A 250 -10.21 -9.65 3.33
C LEU A 250 -11.18 -8.55 3.76
N ILE A 251 -11.14 -7.37 3.14
CA ILE A 251 -12.07 -6.26 3.44
C ILE A 251 -13.52 -6.64 3.15
N LYS A 252 -13.77 -7.43 2.09
CA LYS A 252 -15.13 -7.92 1.77
C LYS A 252 -15.62 -9.00 2.71
N ARG A 253 -14.71 -9.83 3.22
CA ARG A 253 -15.04 -10.95 4.09
C ARG A 253 -15.12 -10.55 5.55
N ASP A 254 -14.19 -9.74 5.99
CA ASP A 254 -13.99 -9.33 7.37
C ASP A 254 -14.28 -7.82 7.52
N SER A 255 -14.22 -7.29 8.74
CA SER A 255 -14.32 -5.84 8.94
C SER A 255 -13.03 -5.14 8.50
N VAL A 256 -13.14 -3.87 8.10
CA VAL A 256 -11.97 -3.04 7.76
C VAL A 256 -10.99 -2.99 8.94
N ALA A 257 -11.50 -2.84 10.16
CA ALA A 257 -10.69 -2.84 11.38
C ALA A 257 -9.93 -4.15 11.59
N ALA A 258 -10.56 -5.32 11.35
CA ALA A 258 -9.89 -6.61 11.45
C ALA A 258 -8.79 -6.78 10.39
N THR A 259 -9.04 -6.30 9.17
CA THR A 259 -8.05 -6.38 8.09
C THR A 259 -6.88 -5.43 8.34
N THR A 260 -7.14 -4.20 8.79
CA THR A 260 -6.06 -3.23 9.06
C THR A 260 -5.24 -3.61 10.29
N SER A 261 -5.79 -4.34 11.26
CA SER A 261 -4.99 -4.84 12.40
C SER A 261 -3.87 -5.80 11.98
N LEU A 262 -3.99 -6.45 10.82
CA LEU A 262 -2.90 -7.29 10.29
C LEU A 262 -1.66 -6.49 9.95
N LEU A 263 -1.78 -5.18 9.69
CA LEU A 263 -0.65 -4.31 9.41
C LEU A 263 0.33 -4.18 10.58
N PHE A 264 -0.11 -4.44 11.81
CA PHE A 264 0.82 -4.50 12.95
C PHE A 264 1.80 -5.68 12.90
N LEU A 265 1.49 -6.73 12.12
CA LEU A 265 2.41 -7.84 11.87
C LEU A 265 3.40 -7.55 10.73
N VAL A 266 3.20 -6.47 9.98
CA VAL A 266 4.06 -6.11 8.85
C VAL A 266 5.48 -5.74 9.28
N PRO A 267 5.73 -4.88 10.30
CA PRO A 267 7.10 -4.52 10.67
C PRO A 267 7.98 -5.72 11.07
N PRO A 268 7.57 -6.58 12.01
CA PRO A 268 8.41 -7.73 12.38
C PRO A 268 8.61 -8.70 11.21
N THR A 269 7.59 -8.89 10.37
CA THR A 269 7.72 -9.73 9.18
C THR A 269 8.66 -9.09 8.15
N THR A 270 8.59 -7.77 7.96
CA THR A 270 9.51 -7.02 7.08
C THR A 270 10.96 -7.14 7.59
N ALA A 271 11.18 -6.99 8.91
CA ALA A 271 12.50 -7.12 9.51
C ALA A 271 13.10 -8.51 9.25
N LEU A 272 12.32 -9.58 9.45
CA LEU A 272 12.75 -10.95 9.16
C LEU A 272 13.10 -11.14 7.67
N ILE A 273 12.26 -10.65 6.76
CA ILE A 273 12.51 -10.77 5.32
C ILE A 273 13.72 -9.91 4.91
N ALA A 274 13.88 -8.70 5.46
CA ALA A 274 15.00 -7.81 5.19
C ALA A 274 16.33 -8.40 5.67
N ASN A 275 16.34 -9.04 6.84
CA ASN A 275 17.51 -9.75 7.34
C ASN A 275 17.93 -10.89 6.40
N ILE A 276 16.97 -11.71 5.95
CA ILE A 276 17.27 -12.86 5.07
C ILE A 276 17.69 -12.39 3.67
N TRP A 277 17.07 -11.34 3.13
CA TRP A 277 17.23 -10.94 1.73
C TRP A 277 18.24 -9.81 1.51
N LEU A 278 18.33 -8.88 2.44
CA LEU A 278 19.18 -7.69 2.35
C LEU A 278 20.35 -7.73 3.33
N ALA A 279 20.46 -8.79 4.18
CA ALA A 279 21.41 -8.88 5.28
C ALA A 279 21.32 -7.66 6.23
N GLU A 280 20.15 -7.02 6.34
CA GLU A 280 19.92 -5.98 7.36
C GLU A 280 19.99 -6.62 8.74
N PRO A 281 20.78 -6.07 9.67
CA PRO A 281 20.94 -6.67 11.00
C PRO A 281 19.61 -6.61 11.78
N LEU A 282 19.24 -7.73 12.41
CA LEU A 282 18.17 -7.74 13.41
C LEU A 282 18.72 -7.11 14.69
N THR A 283 18.65 -5.79 14.79
CA THR A 283 18.92 -5.08 16.04
C THR A 283 17.65 -5.04 16.89
N PRO A 284 17.73 -4.80 18.21
CA PRO A 284 16.55 -4.60 19.05
C PRO A 284 15.62 -3.46 18.54
N VAL A 285 16.08 -2.72 17.55
CA VAL A 285 15.40 -1.60 16.86
C VAL A 285 14.72 -2.04 15.56
N THR A 286 15.03 -3.21 15.04
CA THR A 286 14.38 -3.80 13.86
C THR A 286 13.57 -5.01 14.24
#